data_169f2f69ca5b2a7bc5b75d59819f7f7b
#
_entry.id   169f2f69ca5b2a7bc5b75d59819f7f7b
#
_cell.length_a   1.000
_cell.length_b   1.000
_cell.length_c   1.000
_cell.angle_alpha   90.00
_cell.angle_beta   90.00
_cell.angle_gamma   90.00
#
_symmetry.space_group_name_H-M   'P 1'
#
loop_
_entity.id
_entity.type
_entity.pdbx_description
1 polymer ?
#
loop_
_entity_poly.entity_id
_entity_poly.type
_entity_poly.pdbx_seq_one_letter_code
_entity_poly.pdbx_strand_id
1 'polypeptide(L)'
;GIDAASEGVSQSKEDWPQMRERLQQIFLCEPQSHWCELMEGTDICFAPVLSMSDAPAHPHNEAREVFVNAFGITQPGPAPRFSRTQGSIQRPPPAPGEHTAEVLKEWGVN
;
A
#
# COMPACT_ATOMS: atom_id res chain seq x y z
N GLY A 1 20.98 -16.04 11.18
CA GLY A 1 20.38 -16.19 9.84
C GLY A 1 20.11 -17.66 9.52
N ILE A 2 19.23 -17.92 8.55
CA ILE A 2 19.02 -19.26 8.02
C ILE A 2 20.17 -19.55 7.05
N ASP A 3 20.97 -20.57 7.34
CA ASP A 3 21.95 -21.06 6.37
C ASP A 3 21.26 -22.06 5.44
N ALA A 4 20.81 -21.56 4.29
CA ALA A 4 20.12 -22.36 3.28
C ALA A 4 20.94 -23.55 2.75
N ALA A 5 22.26 -23.47 2.83
CA ALA A 5 23.15 -24.55 2.36
C ALA A 5 23.27 -25.67 3.38
N SER A 6 23.28 -25.36 4.69
CA SER A 6 23.44 -26.36 5.75
C SER A 6 22.11 -26.94 6.25
N GLU A 7 20.99 -26.22 6.08
CA GLU A 7 19.71 -26.58 6.68
C GLU A 7 18.70 -27.17 5.67
N GLY A 8 19.10 -27.36 4.40
CA GLY A 8 18.26 -27.99 3.40
C GLY A 8 16.89 -27.33 3.24
N VAL A 9 16.87 -26.02 2.86
CA VAL A 9 15.61 -25.32 2.61
C VAL A 9 14.84 -26.04 1.50
N SER A 10 13.80 -26.76 1.89
CA SER A 10 12.94 -27.48 0.97
C SER A 10 11.95 -26.52 0.31
N GLN A 11 11.76 -26.67 -1.01
CA GLN A 11 10.73 -25.98 -1.77
C GLN A 11 9.42 -26.78 -1.84
N SER A 12 9.35 -27.92 -1.12
CA SER A 12 8.15 -28.75 -1.07
C SER A 12 7.00 -28.03 -0.35
N LYS A 13 5.79 -28.18 -0.87
CA LYS A 13 4.58 -27.57 -0.25
C LYS A 13 4.31 -28.13 1.13
N GLU A 14 4.71 -29.37 1.40
CA GLU A 14 4.56 -30.03 2.69
C GLU A 14 5.36 -29.32 3.78
N ASP A 15 6.50 -28.72 3.43
CA ASP A 15 7.40 -28.05 4.37
C ASP A 15 7.08 -26.56 4.56
N TRP A 16 6.20 -25.97 3.75
CA TRP A 16 5.83 -24.56 3.84
C TRP A 16 5.29 -24.13 5.21
N PRO A 17 4.45 -24.89 5.92
CA PRO A 17 3.98 -24.50 7.25
C PRO A 17 5.13 -24.33 8.25
N GLN A 18 6.07 -25.27 8.26
CA GLN A 18 7.24 -25.21 9.14
C GLN A 18 8.16 -24.04 8.78
N MET A 19 8.41 -23.82 7.49
CA MET A 19 9.21 -22.70 7.02
C MET A 19 8.58 -21.36 7.37
N ARG A 20 7.26 -21.22 7.21
CA ARG A 20 6.51 -20.03 7.59
C ARG A 20 6.70 -19.72 9.07
N GLU A 21 6.51 -20.69 9.92
CA GLU A 21 6.66 -20.51 11.36
C GLU A 21 8.08 -20.09 11.72
N ARG A 22 9.08 -20.71 11.14
CA ARG A 22 10.48 -20.35 11.35
C ARG A 22 10.78 -18.92 10.92
N LEU A 23 10.35 -18.51 9.73
CA LEU A 23 10.50 -17.14 9.25
C LEU A 23 9.77 -16.15 10.17
N GLN A 24 8.57 -16.48 10.62
CA GLN A 24 7.82 -15.66 11.56
C GLN A 24 8.58 -15.43 12.85
N GLN A 25 9.18 -16.47 13.44
CA GLN A 25 9.99 -16.35 14.66
C GLN A 25 11.20 -15.44 14.45
N ILE A 26 11.86 -15.53 13.29
CA ILE A 26 12.99 -14.66 12.95
C ILE A 26 12.52 -13.21 12.84
N PHE A 27 11.45 -12.93 12.11
CA PHE A 27 10.95 -11.57 11.94
C PHE A 27 10.40 -10.95 13.23
N LEU A 28 9.90 -11.75 14.18
CA LEU A 28 9.42 -11.29 15.47
C LEU A 28 10.55 -10.89 16.43
N CYS A 29 11.81 -11.24 16.16
CA CYS A 29 12.94 -10.88 17.03
C CYS A 29 13.27 -9.39 16.99
N GLU A 30 12.91 -8.69 15.91
CA GLU A 30 13.25 -7.28 15.72
C GLU A 30 12.04 -6.50 15.15
N PRO A 31 11.97 -5.19 15.38
CA PRO A 31 10.90 -4.36 14.84
C PRO A 31 11.02 -4.21 13.30
N GLN A 32 9.92 -3.85 12.66
CA GLN A 32 9.87 -3.64 11.19
C GLN A 32 10.96 -2.67 10.70
N SER A 33 11.23 -1.59 11.45
CA SER A 33 12.26 -0.61 11.09
C SER A 33 13.64 -1.23 10.93
N HIS A 34 14.02 -2.17 11.81
CA HIS A 34 15.28 -2.90 11.70
C HIS A 34 15.37 -3.67 10.37
N TRP A 35 14.28 -4.35 9.99
CA TRP A 35 14.24 -5.11 8.73
C TRP A 35 14.25 -4.21 7.51
N CYS A 36 13.60 -3.03 7.58
CA CYS A 36 13.68 -2.03 6.52
C CYS A 36 15.12 -1.54 6.33
N GLU A 37 15.81 -1.15 7.41
CA GLU A 37 17.21 -0.69 7.36
C GLU A 37 18.15 -1.76 6.77
N LEU A 38 17.90 -3.03 7.09
CA LEU A 38 18.73 -4.14 6.62
C LEU A 38 18.49 -4.50 5.16
N MET A 39 17.24 -4.39 4.68
CA MET A 39 16.81 -4.95 3.41
C MET A 39 16.57 -3.91 2.31
N GLU A 40 16.20 -2.68 2.65
CA GLU A 40 16.01 -1.62 1.66
C GLU A 40 17.31 -1.29 0.92
N GLY A 41 17.19 -1.08 -0.39
CA GLY A 41 18.35 -0.78 -1.24
C GLY A 41 19.22 -2.00 -1.58
N THR A 42 18.85 -3.20 -1.16
CA THR A 42 19.51 -4.46 -1.54
C THR A 42 18.78 -5.11 -2.73
N ASP A 43 19.41 -6.12 -3.34
CA ASP A 43 18.82 -6.90 -4.46
C ASP A 43 17.88 -8.03 -3.98
N ILE A 44 17.12 -7.77 -2.91
CA ILE A 44 16.07 -8.66 -2.44
C ILE A 44 14.72 -8.03 -2.69
N CYS A 45 13.76 -8.80 -3.15
CA CYS A 45 12.38 -8.35 -3.37
C CYS A 45 11.69 -8.09 -2.02
N PHE A 46 11.95 -6.93 -1.43
CA PHE A 46 11.44 -6.52 -0.12
C PHE A 46 10.60 -5.24 -0.23
N ALA A 47 9.52 -5.20 0.53
CA ALA A 47 8.76 -3.98 0.81
C ALA A 47 8.07 -4.11 2.17
N PRO A 48 8.04 -3.04 2.99
CA PRO A 48 7.31 -3.06 4.25
C PRO A 48 5.80 -3.05 4.01
N VAL A 49 5.06 -3.76 4.86
CA VAL A 49 3.61 -3.63 4.95
C VAL A 49 3.30 -2.47 5.88
N LEU A 50 2.75 -1.39 5.33
CA LEU A 50 2.46 -0.16 6.07
C LEU A 50 1.03 -0.17 6.61
N SER A 51 0.82 0.51 7.74
CA SER A 51 -0.52 0.82 8.19
C SER A 51 -1.17 1.88 7.28
N MET A 52 -2.50 2.01 7.34
CA MET A 52 -3.24 3.04 6.60
C MET A 52 -2.83 4.47 7.01
N SER A 53 -2.40 4.65 8.26
CA SER A 53 -1.91 5.93 8.77
C SER A 53 -0.49 6.25 8.31
N ASP A 54 0.36 5.25 8.12
CA ASP A 54 1.77 5.43 7.77
C ASP A 54 1.99 5.51 6.25
N ALA A 55 1.12 4.87 5.48
CA ALA A 55 1.24 4.82 4.03
C ALA A 55 1.35 6.20 3.35
N PRO A 56 0.60 7.26 3.76
CA PRO A 56 0.75 8.59 3.16
C PRO A 56 2.12 9.22 3.38
N ALA A 57 2.77 8.96 4.51
CA ALA A 57 4.07 9.52 4.87
C ALA A 57 5.27 8.68 4.39
N HIS A 58 5.03 7.58 3.72
CA HIS A 58 6.11 6.76 3.18
C HIS A 58 6.84 7.48 2.03
N PRO A 59 8.18 7.57 2.03
CA PRO A 59 8.94 8.37 1.06
C PRO A 59 8.61 8.08 -0.40
N HIS A 60 8.41 6.80 -0.76
CA HIS A 60 8.02 6.43 -2.11
C HIS A 60 6.63 6.97 -2.47
N ASN A 61 5.66 6.91 -1.55
CA ASN A 61 4.30 7.37 -1.78
C ASN A 61 4.24 8.90 -1.84
N GLU A 62 5.03 9.61 -1.02
CA GLU A 62 5.17 11.05 -1.08
C GLU A 62 5.81 11.50 -2.40
N ALA A 63 6.96 10.92 -2.78
CA ALA A 63 7.65 11.25 -4.01
C ALA A 63 6.79 11.01 -5.26
N ARG A 64 5.87 10.06 -5.20
CA ARG A 64 4.95 9.75 -6.28
C ARG A 64 3.59 10.41 -6.12
N GLU A 65 3.36 11.22 -5.09
CA GLU A 65 2.06 11.83 -4.81
C GLU A 65 0.90 10.81 -4.88
N VAL A 66 1.12 9.61 -4.29
CA VAL A 66 0.10 8.56 -4.25
C VAL A 66 -1.10 9.01 -3.44
N PHE A 67 -0.83 9.79 -2.39
CA PHE A 67 -1.84 10.46 -1.60
C PHE A 67 -1.73 11.97 -1.79
N VAL A 68 -2.85 12.64 -1.83
CA VAL A 68 -2.94 14.10 -1.96
C VAL A 68 -3.87 14.67 -0.88
N ASN A 69 -3.59 15.88 -0.43
CA ASN A 69 -4.53 16.62 0.41
C ASN A 69 -5.40 17.50 -0.48
N ALA A 70 -6.65 17.13 -0.62
CA ALA A 70 -7.62 17.91 -1.37
C ALA A 70 -8.86 18.16 -0.49
N PHE A 71 -9.31 19.40 -0.44
CA PHE A 71 -10.44 19.84 0.40
C PHE A 71 -10.25 19.54 1.90
N GLY A 72 -9.00 19.58 2.39
CA GLY A 72 -8.67 19.28 3.80
C GLY A 72 -8.67 17.79 4.16
N ILE A 73 -8.78 16.91 3.17
CA ILE A 73 -8.82 15.47 3.36
C ILE A 73 -7.64 14.82 2.64
N THR A 74 -6.86 14.01 3.36
CA THR A 74 -5.83 13.15 2.74
C THR A 74 -6.52 11.96 2.10
N GLN A 75 -6.34 11.80 0.79
CA GLN A 75 -7.00 10.76 0.02
C GLN A 75 -6.09 10.29 -1.13
N PRO A 76 -6.33 9.12 -1.73
CA PRO A 76 -5.58 8.69 -2.89
C PRO A 76 -5.67 9.70 -4.04
N GLY A 77 -4.52 9.99 -4.65
CA GLY A 77 -4.45 10.82 -5.86
C GLY A 77 -5.07 10.11 -7.05
N PRO A 78 -5.50 10.86 -8.09
CA PRO A 78 -6.05 10.26 -9.29
C PRO A 78 -5.07 9.31 -10.00
N ALA A 79 -5.57 8.14 -10.39
CA ALA A 79 -4.85 7.15 -11.16
C ALA A 79 -5.79 6.50 -12.19
N PRO A 80 -5.28 6.08 -13.37
CA PRO A 80 -3.92 6.25 -13.88
C PRO A 80 -3.57 7.70 -14.22
N ARG A 81 -2.27 7.99 -14.34
CA ARG A 81 -1.79 9.33 -14.70
C ARG A 81 -1.53 9.40 -16.18
N PHE A 82 -2.30 10.23 -16.89
CA PHE A 82 -2.17 10.44 -18.31
C PHE A 82 -1.32 11.66 -18.63
N SER A 83 -0.48 11.59 -19.68
CA SER A 83 0.41 12.68 -20.06
C SER A 83 -0.32 13.90 -20.65
N ARG A 84 -1.46 13.70 -21.32
CA ARG A 84 -2.23 14.78 -21.98
C ARG A 84 -3.48 15.21 -21.21
N THR A 85 -4.16 14.26 -20.55
CA THR A 85 -5.41 14.50 -19.82
C THR A 85 -5.21 14.07 -18.39
N GLN A 86 -4.77 14.98 -17.54
CA GLN A 86 -4.54 14.67 -16.13
C GLN A 86 -5.86 14.57 -15.39
N GLY A 87 -5.99 13.52 -14.57
CA GLY A 87 -7.09 13.40 -13.63
C GLY A 87 -6.99 14.44 -12.51
N SER A 88 -8.11 14.94 -12.04
CA SER A 88 -8.15 15.84 -10.89
C SER A 88 -9.36 15.53 -10.00
N ILE A 89 -9.23 15.84 -8.72
CA ILE A 89 -10.32 15.71 -7.75
C ILE A 89 -11.12 17.02 -7.80
N GLN A 90 -12.37 16.95 -8.26
CA GLN A 90 -13.19 18.12 -8.54
C GLN A 90 -14.02 18.57 -7.33
N ARG A 91 -14.35 17.66 -6.43
CA ARG A 91 -15.24 17.90 -5.28
C ARG A 91 -14.73 17.13 -4.05
N PRO A 92 -15.07 17.57 -2.84
CA PRO A 92 -14.84 16.76 -1.64
C PRO A 92 -15.70 15.49 -1.69
N PRO A 93 -15.39 14.47 -0.87
CA PRO A 93 -16.25 13.31 -0.68
C PRO A 93 -17.66 13.79 -0.26
N PRO A 94 -18.72 13.37 -0.96
CA PRO A 94 -20.07 13.85 -0.64
C PRO A 94 -20.63 13.17 0.62
N ALA A 95 -21.51 13.89 1.31
CA ALA A 95 -22.38 13.26 2.30
C ALA A 95 -23.40 12.33 1.62
N PRO A 96 -23.87 11.27 2.30
CA PRO A 96 -24.90 10.40 1.74
C PRO A 96 -26.12 11.20 1.26
N GLY A 97 -26.47 11.05 -0.03
CA GLY A 97 -27.62 11.70 -0.64
C GLY A 97 -27.40 13.15 -1.11
N GLU A 98 -26.24 13.75 -0.87
CA GLU A 98 -25.96 15.17 -1.20
C GLU A 98 -26.23 15.52 -2.66
N HIS A 99 -25.90 14.64 -3.60
CA HIS A 99 -26.09 14.90 -5.04
C HIS A 99 -27.29 14.18 -5.67
N THR A 100 -28.16 13.56 -4.87
CA THR A 100 -29.29 12.75 -5.39
C THR A 100 -30.18 13.54 -6.33
N ALA A 101 -30.62 14.75 -5.93
CA ALA A 101 -31.52 15.56 -6.75
C ALA A 101 -30.85 16.06 -8.03
N GLU A 102 -29.54 16.42 -7.98
CA GLU A 102 -28.73 16.83 -9.12
C GLU A 102 -28.66 15.69 -10.15
N VAL A 103 -28.29 14.51 -9.70
CA VAL A 103 -28.13 13.33 -10.57
C VAL A 103 -29.46 12.89 -11.19
N LEU A 104 -30.54 12.83 -10.41
CA LEU A 104 -31.85 12.47 -10.94
C LEU A 104 -32.31 13.45 -12.02
N LYS A 105 -32.11 14.76 -11.77
CA LYS A 105 -32.45 15.80 -12.77
C LYS A 105 -31.61 15.67 -14.05
N GLU A 106 -30.29 15.44 -13.94
CA GLU A 106 -29.42 15.27 -15.10
C GLU A 106 -29.81 14.05 -15.96
N TRP A 107 -30.25 12.99 -15.30
CA TRP A 107 -30.68 11.75 -15.97
C TRP A 107 -32.17 11.77 -16.38
N GLY A 108 -32.89 12.85 -16.15
CA GLY A 108 -34.31 12.98 -16.52
C GLY A 108 -35.22 12.03 -15.73
N VAL A 109 -34.80 11.60 -14.56
CA VAL A 109 -35.61 10.76 -13.67
C VAL A 109 -36.33 11.65 -12.66
N ASN A 110 -37.66 11.59 -12.65
CA ASN A 110 -38.54 12.34 -11.74
C ASN A 110 -39.01 11.45 -10.57
#